data_68d9c03ead6b0fc7cecbcbe725884244
#
_entry.id   68d9c03ead6b0fc7cecbcbe725884244
#
_cell.length_a   1.000
_cell.length_b   1.000
_cell.length_c   1.000
_cell.angle_alpha   90.00
_cell.angle_beta   90.00
_cell.angle_gamma   90.00
#
_symmetry.space_group_name_H-M   'P 1'
#
loop_
_entity.id
_entity.type
_entity.pdbx_description
1 polymer ?
#
loop_
_entity_poly.entity_id
_entity_poly.type
_entity_poly.pdbx_seq_one_letter_code
_entity_poly.pdbx_strand_id
1 'polypeptide(L)'
;MPIVHPLEAITLDLDDTLWPVLPTLVAAEATLAQWLRARAPATATAFTPQARLALRRQLLAESPERAHDMSWLRRELLRRALIQAGDPPDLADAAFEVFLAARQQVTLYPDVLPVLQRWSQRYRLVAVTNGNAEIDAIGLGPYFTGCVSAHDIGCAKPDPRMFHAACALAGTDPAATLHVGDDFQLDVRAARAAGLQAAWLRRPDLKHETPPDGGAHADAPAFDSLHAMDAHLHPRSPLG
;
A
#
# COMPACT_ATOMS: atom_id res chain seq x y z
N MET A 1 -11.79 10.62 -17.96
CA MET A 1 -12.26 9.71 -19.05
C MET A 1 -13.00 8.54 -18.45
N PRO A 2 -14.07 8.03 -19.06
CA PRO A 2 -14.76 6.83 -18.60
C PRO A 2 -13.82 5.63 -18.64
N ILE A 3 -14.10 4.60 -17.82
CA ILE A 3 -13.41 3.30 -17.91
C ILE A 3 -13.82 2.65 -19.23
N VAL A 4 -12.83 2.20 -20.00
CA VAL A 4 -13.05 1.64 -21.35
C VAL A 4 -12.90 0.12 -21.30
N HIS A 5 -13.84 -0.60 -21.86
CA HIS A 5 -13.79 -2.05 -22.00
C HIS A 5 -13.22 -2.47 -23.37
N PRO A 6 -12.60 -3.68 -23.47
CA PRO A 6 -12.53 -4.70 -22.43
C PRO A 6 -11.42 -4.44 -21.42
N LEU A 7 -11.70 -4.67 -20.11
CA LEU A 7 -10.72 -4.79 -19.06
C LEU A 7 -10.33 -6.26 -18.90
N GLU A 8 -9.04 -6.53 -18.77
CA GLU A 8 -8.49 -7.87 -18.53
C GLU A 8 -7.91 -8.02 -17.12
N ALA A 9 -7.38 -6.93 -16.56
CA ALA A 9 -6.82 -6.91 -15.22
C ALA A 9 -7.24 -5.67 -14.43
N ILE A 10 -7.24 -5.83 -13.09
CA ILE A 10 -7.36 -4.74 -12.15
C ILE A 10 -6.15 -4.80 -11.21
N THR A 11 -5.42 -3.72 -11.13
CA THR A 11 -4.35 -3.56 -10.14
C THR A 11 -4.85 -2.71 -8.99
N LEU A 12 -4.49 -3.09 -7.75
CA LEU A 12 -5.00 -2.43 -6.54
C LEU A 12 -3.85 -2.00 -5.64
N ASP A 13 -3.89 -0.77 -5.19
CA ASP A 13 -3.17 -0.38 -3.99
C ASP A 13 -3.73 -1.12 -2.76
N LEU A 14 -2.98 -1.14 -1.66
CA LEU A 14 -3.34 -1.89 -0.46
C LEU A 14 -3.74 -0.99 0.71
N ASP A 15 -2.78 -0.26 1.28
CA ASP A 15 -2.97 0.60 2.45
C ASP A 15 -3.93 1.74 2.11
N ASP A 16 -4.87 2.04 3.01
CA ASP A 16 -5.92 3.03 2.82
C ASP A 16 -6.89 2.75 1.64
N THR A 17 -6.55 1.80 0.78
CA THR A 17 -7.41 1.29 -0.30
C THR A 17 -8.25 0.09 0.16
N LEU A 18 -7.65 -0.93 0.75
CA LEU A 18 -8.33 -2.16 1.19
C LEU A 18 -8.58 -2.19 2.71
N TRP A 19 -7.85 -1.43 3.49
CA TRP A 19 -8.00 -1.24 4.94
C TRP A 19 -7.41 0.10 5.38
N PRO A 20 -7.86 0.69 6.50
CA PRO A 20 -7.25 1.89 7.04
C PRO A 20 -5.86 1.58 7.61
N VAL A 21 -4.81 2.20 7.06
CA VAL A 21 -3.43 1.91 7.45
C VAL A 21 -3.08 2.41 8.84
N LEU A 22 -3.59 3.58 9.25
CA LEU A 22 -3.19 4.22 10.49
C LEU A 22 -3.50 3.37 11.75
N PRO A 23 -4.70 2.80 11.92
CA PRO A 23 -4.97 1.90 13.06
C PRO A 23 -4.04 0.69 13.11
N THR A 24 -3.75 0.10 11.96
CA THR A 24 -2.83 -1.04 11.83
C THR A 24 -1.41 -0.67 12.26
N LEU A 25 -0.89 0.47 11.80
CA LEU A 25 0.43 0.95 12.19
C LEU A 25 0.51 1.29 13.67
N VAL A 26 -0.53 1.90 14.23
CA VAL A 26 -0.59 2.20 15.69
C VAL A 26 -0.54 0.92 16.52
N ALA A 27 -1.26 -0.12 16.12
CA ALA A 27 -1.25 -1.41 16.81
C ALA A 27 0.13 -2.11 16.69
N ALA A 28 0.74 -2.07 15.50
CA ALA A 28 2.07 -2.64 15.28
C ALA A 28 3.16 -1.91 16.09
N GLU A 29 3.09 -0.58 16.17
CA GLU A 29 4.01 0.22 17.00
C GLU A 29 3.83 -0.08 18.50
N ALA A 30 2.60 -0.29 18.96
CA ALA A 30 2.33 -0.66 20.37
C ALA A 30 2.91 -2.04 20.69
N THR A 31 2.76 -3.00 19.78
CA THR A 31 3.34 -4.35 19.92
C THR A 31 4.87 -4.31 19.95
N LEU A 32 5.49 -3.56 19.03
CA LEU A 32 6.94 -3.34 19.03
C LEU A 32 7.42 -2.68 20.32
N ALA A 33 6.73 -1.63 20.78
CA ALA A 33 7.09 -0.94 22.03
C ALA A 33 7.00 -1.86 23.26
N GLN A 34 6.02 -2.76 23.31
CA GLN A 34 5.93 -3.77 24.36
C GLN A 34 7.11 -4.76 24.32
N TRP A 35 7.46 -5.22 23.13
CA TRP A 35 8.60 -6.12 22.96
C TRP A 35 9.93 -5.45 23.34
N LEU A 36 10.16 -4.19 22.91
CA LEU A 36 11.34 -3.42 23.26
C LEU A 36 11.45 -3.20 24.78
N ARG A 37 10.36 -2.89 25.48
CA ARG A 37 10.38 -2.77 26.95
C ARG A 37 10.91 -4.03 27.65
N ALA A 38 10.64 -5.19 27.10
CA ALA A 38 11.07 -6.47 27.68
C ALA A 38 12.51 -6.85 27.28
N ARG A 39 13.01 -6.43 26.13
CA ARG A 39 14.27 -6.93 25.54
C ARG A 39 15.35 -5.86 25.39
N ALA A 40 14.95 -4.60 25.25
CA ALA A 40 15.81 -3.44 25.01
C ALA A 40 15.25 -2.20 25.74
N PRO A 41 15.23 -2.19 27.08
CA PRO A 41 14.53 -1.15 27.88
C PRO A 41 15.10 0.24 27.69
N ALA A 42 16.41 0.39 27.44
CA ALA A 42 17.00 1.68 27.17
C ALA A 42 16.50 2.24 25.81
N THR A 43 16.45 1.40 24.79
CA THR A 43 15.86 1.74 23.48
C THR A 43 14.39 2.06 23.62
N ALA A 44 13.61 1.25 24.35
CA ALA A 44 12.19 1.52 24.55
C ALA A 44 11.92 2.92 25.13
N THR A 45 12.80 3.40 26.00
CA THR A 45 12.73 4.75 26.59
C THR A 45 13.16 5.84 25.60
N ALA A 46 14.22 5.60 24.85
CA ALA A 46 14.82 6.59 23.95
C ALA A 46 14.12 6.69 22.57
N PHE A 47 13.51 5.61 22.09
CA PHE A 47 12.92 5.53 20.73
C PHE A 47 11.52 6.18 20.65
N THR A 48 11.47 7.44 21.07
CA THR A 48 10.26 8.27 21.01
C THR A 48 9.85 8.55 19.54
N PRO A 49 8.59 8.99 19.28
CA PRO A 49 8.19 9.41 17.93
C PRO A 49 9.10 10.48 17.33
N GLN A 50 9.58 11.41 18.14
CA GLN A 50 10.51 12.48 17.72
C GLN A 50 11.89 11.92 17.34
N ALA A 51 12.46 11.04 18.17
CA ALA A 51 13.73 10.38 17.89
C ALA A 51 13.65 9.52 16.63
N ARG A 52 12.57 8.78 16.45
CA ARG A 52 12.30 7.99 15.25
C ARG A 52 12.23 8.86 13.99
N LEU A 53 11.54 9.99 14.05
CA LEU A 53 11.46 10.92 12.93
C LEU A 53 12.83 11.53 12.58
N ALA A 54 13.63 11.87 13.58
CA ALA A 54 14.99 12.40 13.37
C ALA A 54 15.91 11.35 12.72
N LEU A 55 15.92 10.13 13.25
CA LEU A 55 16.68 9.01 12.67
C LEU A 55 16.23 8.68 11.23
N ARG A 56 14.92 8.70 10.95
CA ARG A 56 14.40 8.48 9.60
C ARG A 56 14.91 9.54 8.62
N ARG A 57 14.89 10.82 9.00
CA ARG A 57 15.41 11.91 8.17
C ARG A 57 16.89 11.73 7.87
N GLN A 58 17.68 11.36 8.89
CA GLN A 58 19.10 11.09 8.75
C GLN A 58 19.35 9.92 7.78
N LEU A 59 18.65 8.79 7.95
CA LEU A 59 18.78 7.63 7.08
C LEU A 59 18.45 7.94 5.62
N LEU A 60 17.37 8.68 5.38
CA LEU A 60 16.95 9.07 4.03
C LEU A 60 17.95 10.05 3.38
N ALA A 61 18.65 10.88 4.18
CA ALA A 61 19.71 11.75 3.67
C ALA A 61 21.00 10.98 3.34
N GLU A 62 21.32 9.93 4.11
CA GLU A 62 22.51 9.09 3.91
C GLU A 62 22.32 8.04 2.80
N SER A 63 21.09 7.57 2.57
CA SER A 63 20.77 6.48 1.63
C SER A 63 19.47 6.79 0.87
N PRO A 64 19.43 7.86 0.08
CA PRO A 64 18.22 8.28 -0.64
C PRO A 64 17.75 7.24 -1.67
N GLU A 65 18.67 6.45 -2.23
CA GLU A 65 18.38 5.35 -3.15
C GLU A 65 17.55 4.22 -2.52
N ARG A 66 17.58 4.11 -1.18
CA ARG A 66 16.83 3.11 -0.41
C ARG A 66 15.49 3.61 0.14
N ALA A 67 15.10 4.84 -0.21
CA ALA A 67 13.87 5.46 0.29
C ALA A 67 12.59 4.66 -0.01
N HIS A 68 12.61 3.85 -1.06
CA HIS A 68 11.53 2.97 -1.48
C HIS A 68 11.39 1.70 -0.60
N ASP A 69 12.46 1.30 0.10
CA ASP A 69 12.51 0.04 0.86
C ASP A 69 12.10 0.26 2.33
N MET A 70 10.79 0.17 2.59
CA MET A 70 10.23 0.38 3.93
C MET A 70 10.72 -0.64 4.96
N SER A 71 11.00 -1.87 4.53
CA SER A 71 11.50 -2.92 5.41
C SER A 71 12.95 -2.68 5.82
N TRP A 72 13.82 -2.32 4.87
CA TRP A 72 15.19 -1.92 5.17
C TRP A 72 15.22 -0.69 6.07
N LEU A 73 14.43 0.33 5.73
CA LEU A 73 14.35 1.56 6.52
C LEU A 73 13.97 1.28 7.97
N ARG A 74 12.98 0.42 8.20
CA ARG A 74 12.54 0.04 9.55
C ARG A 74 13.62 -0.73 10.32
N ARG A 75 14.27 -1.71 9.69
CA ARG A 75 15.35 -2.49 10.32
C ARG A 75 16.53 -1.60 10.70
N GLU A 76 16.93 -0.71 9.81
CA GLU A 76 18.07 0.18 10.06
C GLU A 76 17.74 1.25 11.13
N LEU A 77 16.51 1.76 11.16
CA LEU A 77 16.02 2.61 12.25
C LEU A 77 16.14 1.92 13.61
N LEU A 78 15.70 0.67 13.71
CA LEU A 78 15.78 -0.12 14.94
C LEU A 78 17.23 -0.39 15.34
N ARG A 79 18.07 -0.76 14.39
CA ARG A 79 19.51 -1.01 14.66
C ARG A 79 20.20 0.24 15.20
N ARG A 80 19.99 1.41 14.60
CA ARG A 80 20.55 2.67 15.07
C ARG A 80 20.02 3.08 16.44
N ALA A 81 18.72 2.90 16.66
CA ALA A 81 18.13 3.18 17.96
C ALA A 81 18.74 2.33 19.08
N LEU A 82 18.93 1.01 18.83
CA LEU A 82 19.59 0.08 19.76
C LEU A 82 21.03 0.52 20.06
N ILE A 83 21.83 0.82 19.03
CA ILE A 83 23.20 1.29 19.19
C ILE A 83 23.25 2.59 20.01
N GLN A 84 22.40 3.57 19.69
CA GLN A 84 22.39 4.86 20.40
C GLN A 84 21.99 4.74 21.87
N ALA A 85 21.10 3.77 22.17
CA ALA A 85 20.64 3.51 23.53
C ALA A 85 21.59 2.60 24.34
N GLY A 86 22.57 1.94 23.70
CA GLY A 86 23.47 1.00 24.32
C GLY A 86 22.89 -0.40 24.51
N ASP A 87 21.77 -0.72 23.86
CA ASP A 87 21.21 -2.06 23.81
C ASP A 87 21.83 -2.89 22.64
N PRO A 88 21.77 -4.23 22.67
CA PRO A 88 22.36 -5.08 21.63
C PRO A 88 21.76 -4.84 20.24
N PRO A 89 22.56 -4.46 19.22
CA PRO A 89 22.05 -4.12 17.87
C PRO A 89 21.54 -5.34 17.07
N ASP A 90 21.92 -6.56 17.43
CA ASP A 90 21.44 -7.81 16.86
C ASP A 90 19.95 -8.08 17.15
N LEU A 91 19.36 -7.37 18.12
CA LEU A 91 17.93 -7.40 18.36
C LEU A 91 17.10 -6.72 17.24
N ALA A 92 17.72 -5.98 16.33
CA ALA A 92 17.01 -5.19 15.30
C ALA A 92 16.14 -6.06 14.39
N ASP A 93 16.65 -7.21 13.96
CA ASP A 93 15.89 -8.10 13.06
C ASP A 93 14.70 -8.73 13.80
N ALA A 94 14.90 -9.20 15.04
CA ALA A 94 13.81 -9.75 15.84
C ALA A 94 12.74 -8.69 16.17
N ALA A 95 13.14 -7.46 16.45
CA ALA A 95 12.24 -6.35 16.67
C ALA A 95 11.44 -6.00 15.40
N PHE A 96 12.10 -6.04 14.24
CA PHE A 96 11.44 -5.83 12.95
C PHE A 96 10.40 -6.92 12.66
N GLU A 97 10.73 -8.21 12.86
CA GLU A 97 9.78 -9.30 12.63
C GLU A 97 8.54 -9.20 13.54
N VAL A 98 8.70 -8.77 14.79
CA VAL A 98 7.58 -8.49 15.70
C VAL A 98 6.68 -7.37 15.16
N PHE A 99 7.29 -6.28 14.68
CA PHE A 99 6.56 -5.20 14.04
C PHE A 99 5.85 -5.66 12.77
N LEU A 100 6.56 -6.38 11.89
CA LEU A 100 6.02 -6.84 10.60
C LEU A 100 4.85 -7.79 10.79
N ALA A 101 4.95 -8.75 11.68
CA ALA A 101 3.86 -9.69 12.01
C ALA A 101 2.60 -8.94 12.51
N ALA A 102 2.78 -7.94 13.37
CA ALA A 102 1.66 -7.12 13.85
C ALA A 102 1.10 -6.21 12.74
N ARG A 103 1.94 -5.72 11.82
CA ARG A 103 1.56 -4.90 10.67
C ARG A 103 0.68 -5.68 9.67
N GLN A 104 0.76 -7.02 9.62
CA GLN A 104 -0.11 -7.84 8.78
C GLN A 104 -1.52 -8.06 9.40
N GLN A 105 -1.75 -7.65 10.65
CA GLN A 105 -3.06 -7.79 11.30
C GLN A 105 -3.96 -6.61 10.93
N VAL A 106 -4.53 -6.65 9.73
CA VAL A 106 -5.37 -5.58 9.19
C VAL A 106 -6.86 -5.85 9.44
N THR A 107 -7.65 -4.78 9.48
CA THR A 107 -9.11 -4.86 9.44
C THR A 107 -9.58 -4.34 8.10
N LEU A 108 -9.99 -5.24 7.21
CA LEU A 108 -10.44 -4.89 5.87
C LEU A 108 -11.71 -4.04 5.92
N TYR A 109 -11.86 -3.13 4.95
CA TYR A 109 -13.17 -2.49 4.71
C TYR A 109 -14.23 -3.55 4.35
N PRO A 110 -15.50 -3.35 4.73
CA PRO A 110 -16.54 -4.39 4.58
C PRO A 110 -16.81 -4.80 3.12
N ASP A 111 -16.51 -3.94 2.17
CA ASP A 111 -16.72 -4.16 0.74
C ASP A 111 -15.59 -4.94 0.07
N VAL A 112 -14.43 -5.11 0.72
CA VAL A 112 -13.23 -5.67 0.09
C VAL A 112 -13.43 -7.13 -0.30
N LEU A 113 -13.66 -8.01 0.66
CA LEU A 113 -13.76 -9.45 0.37
C LEU A 113 -14.88 -9.77 -0.63
N PRO A 114 -16.10 -9.23 -0.51
CA PRO A 114 -17.16 -9.52 -1.47
C PRO A 114 -16.84 -9.06 -2.89
N VAL A 115 -16.10 -7.95 -3.03
CA VAL A 115 -15.73 -7.43 -4.37
C VAL A 115 -14.56 -8.20 -4.94
N LEU A 116 -13.48 -8.44 -4.17
CA LEU A 116 -12.34 -9.22 -4.63
C LEU A 116 -12.75 -10.62 -5.08
N GLN A 117 -13.67 -11.27 -4.35
CA GLN A 117 -14.21 -12.57 -4.71
C GLN A 117 -14.89 -12.57 -6.09
N ARG A 118 -15.64 -11.50 -6.43
CA ARG A 118 -16.27 -11.36 -7.74
C ARG A 118 -15.29 -11.00 -8.83
N TRP A 119 -14.38 -10.07 -8.54
CA TRP A 119 -13.42 -9.57 -9.52
C TRP A 119 -12.38 -10.63 -9.91
N SER A 120 -11.90 -11.44 -8.96
CA SER A 120 -10.94 -12.52 -9.24
C SER A 120 -11.47 -13.61 -10.17
N GLN A 121 -12.81 -13.71 -10.33
CA GLN A 121 -13.44 -14.62 -11.29
C GLN A 121 -13.47 -14.06 -12.72
N ARG A 122 -13.21 -12.77 -12.90
CA ARG A 122 -13.37 -12.06 -14.18
C ARG A 122 -12.10 -11.37 -14.66
N TYR A 123 -11.27 -10.95 -13.72
CA TYR A 123 -10.06 -10.16 -13.96
C TYR A 123 -8.87 -10.81 -13.27
N ARG A 124 -7.69 -10.60 -13.81
CA ARG A 124 -6.45 -10.88 -13.09
C ARG A 124 -6.23 -9.74 -12.11
N LEU A 125 -6.15 -10.04 -10.82
CA LEU A 125 -5.91 -9.04 -9.80
C LEU A 125 -4.44 -9.04 -9.40
N VAL A 126 -3.83 -7.86 -9.36
CA VAL A 126 -2.44 -7.68 -8.91
C VAL A 126 -2.39 -6.57 -7.86
N ALA A 127 -1.77 -6.83 -6.71
CA ALA A 127 -1.51 -5.80 -5.71
C ALA A 127 -0.30 -4.95 -6.13
N VAL A 128 -0.34 -3.63 -5.89
CA VAL A 128 0.76 -2.70 -6.17
C VAL A 128 0.95 -1.77 -4.98
N THR A 129 2.00 -2.00 -4.19
CA THR A 129 2.18 -1.28 -2.92
C THR A 129 3.55 -0.63 -2.78
N ASN A 130 3.58 0.56 -2.16
CA ASN A 130 4.80 1.19 -1.66
C ASN A 130 5.16 0.73 -0.25
N GLY A 131 4.25 0.01 0.41
CA GLY A 131 4.42 -0.53 1.75
C GLY A 131 5.05 -1.92 1.77
N ASN A 132 4.98 -2.53 2.94
CA ASN A 132 5.45 -3.89 3.21
C ASN A 132 4.32 -4.80 3.71
N ALA A 133 3.10 -4.57 3.24
CA ALA A 133 1.98 -5.48 3.43
C ALA A 133 2.17 -6.73 2.56
N GLU A 134 1.90 -7.88 3.14
CA GLU A 134 2.02 -9.19 2.49
C GLU A 134 0.64 -9.81 2.31
N ILE A 135 0.17 -9.88 1.06
CA ILE A 135 -1.20 -10.34 0.75
C ILE A 135 -1.48 -11.74 1.27
N ASP A 136 -0.48 -12.62 1.29
CA ASP A 136 -0.62 -13.98 1.80
C ASP A 136 -0.78 -14.01 3.33
N ALA A 137 0.03 -13.25 4.04
CA ALA A 137 -0.04 -13.14 5.50
C ALA A 137 -1.35 -12.49 5.98
N ILE A 138 -1.94 -11.62 5.15
CA ILE A 138 -3.24 -10.97 5.39
C ILE A 138 -4.42 -11.90 5.03
N GLY A 139 -4.17 -12.97 4.25
CA GLY A 139 -5.21 -13.90 3.79
C GLY A 139 -5.89 -13.48 2.48
N LEU A 140 -5.31 -12.54 1.74
CA LEU A 140 -5.82 -12.07 0.45
C LEU A 140 -5.20 -12.80 -0.75
N GLY A 141 -4.12 -13.57 -0.55
CA GLY A 141 -3.42 -14.30 -1.62
C GLY A 141 -4.33 -15.04 -2.60
N PRO A 142 -5.38 -15.77 -2.15
CA PRO A 142 -6.27 -16.50 -3.06
C PRO A 142 -7.01 -15.66 -4.10
N TYR A 143 -7.11 -14.34 -3.92
CA TYR A 143 -7.79 -13.44 -4.86
C TYR A 143 -6.84 -12.81 -5.87
N PHE A 144 -5.54 -12.79 -5.59
CA PHE A 144 -4.54 -12.09 -6.39
C PHE A 144 -3.70 -13.06 -7.21
N THR A 145 -3.33 -12.65 -8.42
CA THR A 145 -2.29 -13.32 -9.24
C THR A 145 -0.91 -13.13 -8.62
N GLY A 146 -0.72 -12.01 -7.90
CA GLY A 146 0.51 -11.71 -7.18
C GLY A 146 0.55 -10.27 -6.68
N CYS A 147 1.71 -9.86 -6.17
CA CYS A 147 1.97 -8.53 -5.63
C CYS A 147 3.23 -7.94 -6.24
N VAL A 148 3.19 -6.66 -6.55
CA VAL A 148 4.34 -5.84 -6.94
C VAL A 148 4.60 -4.86 -5.80
N SER A 149 5.70 -5.03 -5.08
CA SER A 149 6.11 -4.14 -4.00
C SER A 149 7.25 -3.22 -4.43
N ALA A 150 7.34 -2.06 -3.80
CA ALA A 150 8.45 -1.13 -4.01
C ALA A 150 9.81 -1.76 -3.69
N HIS A 151 9.86 -2.65 -2.70
CA HIS A 151 11.06 -3.41 -2.35
C HIS A 151 11.55 -4.28 -3.52
N ASP A 152 10.64 -5.04 -4.16
CA ASP A 152 11.01 -6.00 -5.22
C ASP A 152 11.45 -5.31 -6.51
N ILE A 153 10.83 -4.17 -6.84
CA ILE A 153 11.12 -3.42 -8.07
C ILE A 153 12.31 -2.46 -7.91
N GLY A 154 12.67 -2.10 -6.69
CA GLY A 154 13.71 -1.11 -6.41
C GLY A 154 13.29 0.33 -6.68
N CYS A 155 11.98 0.59 -6.74
CA CYS A 155 11.39 1.93 -6.83
C CYS A 155 9.96 1.92 -6.26
N ALA A 156 9.39 3.08 -6.03
CA ALA A 156 8.05 3.25 -5.49
C ALA A 156 7.13 3.99 -6.47
N LYS A 157 5.82 3.82 -6.38
CA LYS A 157 4.87 4.73 -7.04
C LYS A 157 5.24 6.17 -6.63
N PRO A 158 5.29 7.13 -7.55
CA PRO A 158 4.67 7.16 -8.89
C PRO A 158 5.54 6.65 -10.05
N ASP A 159 6.64 5.92 -9.80
CA ASP A 159 7.49 5.41 -10.88
C ASP A 159 6.70 4.45 -11.79
N PRO A 160 6.68 4.65 -13.13
CA PRO A 160 5.91 3.84 -14.06
C PRO A 160 6.32 2.36 -14.07
N ARG A 161 7.54 2.03 -13.64
CA ARG A 161 8.02 0.64 -13.54
C ARG A 161 7.14 -0.21 -12.62
N MET A 162 6.57 0.37 -11.57
CA MET A 162 5.64 -0.32 -10.68
C MET A 162 4.40 -0.82 -11.43
N PHE A 163 3.81 0.04 -12.24
CA PHE A 163 2.60 -0.27 -13.00
C PHE A 163 2.88 -1.23 -14.16
N HIS A 164 3.99 -1.04 -14.87
CA HIS A 164 4.38 -1.94 -15.95
C HIS A 164 4.73 -3.34 -15.44
N ALA A 165 5.37 -3.45 -14.28
CA ALA A 165 5.61 -4.74 -13.63
C ALA A 165 4.30 -5.44 -13.26
N ALA A 166 3.30 -4.68 -12.79
CA ALA A 166 1.97 -5.23 -12.48
C ALA A 166 1.24 -5.72 -13.74
N CYS A 167 1.31 -4.97 -14.85
CA CYS A 167 0.77 -5.41 -16.14
C CYS A 167 1.49 -6.67 -16.64
N ALA A 168 2.81 -6.73 -16.53
CA ALA A 168 3.59 -7.91 -16.91
C ALA A 168 3.23 -9.14 -16.07
N LEU A 169 3.06 -8.97 -14.75
CA LEU A 169 2.62 -10.03 -13.85
C LEU A 169 1.19 -10.50 -14.16
N ALA A 170 0.31 -9.59 -14.51
CA ALA A 170 -1.04 -9.90 -14.99
C ALA A 170 -1.05 -10.50 -16.40
N GLY A 171 0.01 -10.31 -17.21
CA GLY A 171 0.04 -10.70 -18.62
C GLY A 171 -0.97 -9.91 -19.45
N THR A 172 -1.09 -8.58 -19.22
CA THR A 172 -2.05 -7.70 -19.90
C THR A 172 -1.38 -6.42 -20.38
N ASP A 173 -1.98 -5.82 -21.40
CA ASP A 173 -1.56 -4.49 -21.85
C ASP A 173 -1.99 -3.40 -20.84
N PRO A 174 -1.20 -2.32 -20.70
CA PRO A 174 -1.58 -1.18 -19.86
C PRO A 174 -2.98 -0.64 -20.14
N ALA A 175 -3.35 -0.48 -21.42
CA ALA A 175 -4.66 0.04 -21.83
C ALA A 175 -5.84 -0.86 -21.43
N ALA A 176 -5.62 -2.18 -21.27
CA ALA A 176 -6.59 -3.15 -20.80
C ALA A 176 -6.56 -3.38 -19.27
N THR A 177 -5.75 -2.60 -18.56
CA THR A 177 -5.56 -2.69 -17.10
C THR A 177 -6.09 -1.45 -16.41
N LEU A 178 -6.89 -1.65 -15.35
CA LEU A 178 -7.40 -0.59 -14.49
C LEU A 178 -6.63 -0.60 -13.17
N HIS A 179 -6.04 0.54 -12.79
CA HIS A 179 -5.48 0.73 -11.46
C HIS A 179 -6.48 1.42 -10.52
N VAL A 180 -6.55 0.94 -9.29
CA VAL A 180 -7.44 1.45 -8.24
C VAL A 180 -6.61 1.76 -7.01
N GLY A 181 -6.69 2.97 -6.50
CA GLY A 181 -6.02 3.40 -5.27
C GLY A 181 -6.64 4.66 -4.70
N ASP A 182 -6.22 5.00 -3.48
CA ASP A 182 -6.75 6.14 -2.71
C ASP A 182 -5.95 7.43 -2.88
N ASP A 183 -4.66 7.32 -3.24
CA ASP A 183 -3.80 8.50 -3.47
C ASP A 183 -3.92 8.99 -4.92
N PHE A 184 -4.39 10.23 -5.06
CA PHE A 184 -4.60 10.80 -6.38
C PHE A 184 -3.30 10.94 -7.19
N GLN A 185 -2.17 11.25 -6.55
CA GLN A 185 -0.89 11.47 -7.22
C GLN A 185 -0.18 10.14 -7.50
N LEU A 186 -0.08 9.29 -6.46
CA LEU A 186 0.68 8.05 -6.51
C LEU A 186 -0.04 6.94 -7.28
N ASP A 187 -1.38 6.94 -7.28
CA ASP A 187 -2.18 5.91 -7.95
C ASP A 187 -2.81 6.42 -9.23
N VAL A 188 -3.64 7.46 -9.16
CA VAL A 188 -4.47 7.86 -10.29
C VAL A 188 -3.64 8.49 -11.41
N ARG A 189 -2.89 9.56 -11.08
CA ARG A 189 -2.07 10.26 -12.08
C ARG A 189 -0.93 9.38 -12.58
N ALA A 190 -0.28 8.67 -11.67
CA ALA A 190 0.86 7.83 -12.01
C ALA A 190 0.48 6.65 -12.90
N ALA A 191 -0.60 5.93 -12.59
CA ALA A 191 -1.09 4.85 -13.44
C ALA A 191 -1.48 5.34 -14.84
N ARG A 192 -2.16 6.49 -14.94
CA ARG A 192 -2.50 7.09 -16.24
C ARG A 192 -1.28 7.52 -17.03
N ALA A 193 -0.27 8.07 -16.37
CA ALA A 193 1.01 8.41 -16.99
C ALA A 193 1.76 7.18 -17.50
N ALA A 194 1.56 6.01 -16.85
CA ALA A 194 2.08 4.72 -17.27
C ALA A 194 1.23 4.02 -18.34
N GLY A 195 0.15 4.65 -18.83
CA GLY A 195 -0.72 4.13 -19.89
C GLY A 195 -1.88 3.24 -19.42
N LEU A 196 -2.06 3.07 -18.10
CA LEU A 196 -3.19 2.34 -17.54
C LEU A 196 -4.45 3.23 -17.51
N GLN A 197 -5.60 2.58 -17.39
CA GLN A 197 -6.79 3.23 -16.88
C GLN A 197 -6.67 3.38 -15.36
N ALA A 198 -7.34 4.38 -14.76
CA ALA A 198 -7.28 4.58 -13.34
C ALA A 198 -8.64 5.02 -12.77
N ALA A 199 -8.95 4.55 -11.57
CA ALA A 199 -10.08 4.99 -10.78
C ALA A 199 -9.60 5.41 -9.38
N TRP A 200 -10.17 6.51 -8.88
CA TRP A 200 -9.86 7.03 -7.57
C TRP A 200 -10.84 6.47 -6.54
N LEU A 201 -10.33 5.74 -5.55
CA LEU A 201 -11.13 5.23 -4.44
C LEU A 201 -11.01 6.17 -3.24
N ARG A 202 -12.05 6.96 -2.97
CA ARG A 202 -12.11 7.91 -1.87
C ARG A 202 -12.83 7.30 -0.68
N ARG A 203 -12.10 6.66 0.21
CA ARG A 203 -12.67 6.12 1.44
C ARG A 203 -13.22 7.25 2.32
N PRO A 204 -14.50 7.19 2.78
CA PRO A 204 -15.15 8.30 3.49
C PRO A 204 -14.52 8.69 4.83
N ASP A 205 -13.80 7.77 5.46
CA ASP A 205 -13.10 7.95 6.73
C ASP A 205 -11.70 8.58 6.58
N LEU A 206 -11.22 8.73 5.34
CA LEU A 206 -9.93 9.32 5.04
C LEU A 206 -10.06 10.78 4.59
N LYS A 207 -9.01 11.55 4.88
CA LYS A 207 -8.86 12.89 4.32
C LYS A 207 -8.17 12.78 2.96
N HIS A 208 -8.89 13.07 1.90
CA HIS A 208 -8.34 13.11 0.57
C HIS A 208 -7.86 14.53 0.23
N GLU A 209 -6.66 14.63 -0.32
CA GLU A 209 -6.17 15.90 -0.84
C GLU A 209 -7.01 16.31 -2.06
N THR A 210 -7.42 17.57 -2.07
CA THR A 210 -8.07 18.13 -3.26
C THR A 210 -7.02 18.22 -4.37
N PRO A 211 -7.29 17.68 -5.57
CA PRO A 211 -6.36 17.80 -6.69
C PRO A 211 -5.94 19.26 -6.91
N PRO A 212 -4.65 19.57 -7.03
CA PRO A 212 -4.13 20.96 -7.04
C PRO A 212 -4.63 21.80 -8.22
N ASP A 213 -5.17 21.19 -9.27
CA ASP A 213 -5.49 21.85 -10.55
C ASP A 213 -6.99 22.16 -10.73
N GLY A 214 -7.75 22.25 -9.64
CA GLY A 214 -9.11 22.82 -9.65
C GLY A 214 -10.10 22.24 -10.68
N GLY A 215 -9.85 21.05 -11.23
CA GLY A 215 -10.78 20.41 -12.18
C GLY A 215 -10.19 19.83 -13.46
N ALA A 216 -8.92 20.10 -13.81
CA ALA A 216 -8.32 19.52 -15.02
C ALA A 216 -8.11 17.98 -14.94
N HIS A 217 -8.23 17.41 -13.74
CA HIS A 217 -8.17 15.97 -13.47
C HIS A 217 -9.51 15.35 -13.08
N ALA A 218 -10.61 16.08 -13.29
CA ALA A 218 -11.99 15.58 -13.12
C ALA A 218 -12.34 14.36 -14.00
N ASP A 219 -11.42 13.92 -14.85
CA ASP A 219 -11.62 12.85 -15.83
C ASP A 219 -11.41 11.43 -15.29
N ALA A 220 -10.85 11.25 -14.07
CA ALA A 220 -10.79 9.92 -13.48
C ALA A 220 -12.08 9.64 -12.71
N PRO A 221 -12.75 8.50 -12.97
CA PRO A 221 -13.92 8.13 -12.19
C PRO A 221 -13.53 7.96 -10.72
N ALA A 222 -14.33 8.54 -9.82
CA ALA A 222 -14.12 8.48 -8.38
C ALA A 222 -15.28 7.74 -7.72
N PHE A 223 -14.95 6.89 -6.75
CA PHE A 223 -15.89 6.04 -6.03
C PHE A 223 -15.60 6.12 -4.54
N ASP A 224 -16.63 6.06 -3.72
CA ASP A 224 -16.49 6.06 -2.26
C ASP A 224 -16.36 4.64 -1.68
N SER A 225 -16.54 3.62 -2.51
CA SER A 225 -16.40 2.21 -2.13
C SER A 225 -16.12 1.32 -3.34
N LEU A 226 -15.53 0.14 -3.10
CA LEU A 226 -15.39 -0.88 -4.13
C LEU A 226 -16.75 -1.42 -4.59
N HIS A 227 -17.78 -1.43 -3.73
CA HIS A 227 -19.14 -1.78 -4.14
C HIS A 227 -19.71 -0.81 -5.19
N ALA A 228 -19.54 0.50 -5.00
CA ALA A 228 -19.99 1.50 -5.98
C ALA A 228 -19.25 1.32 -7.31
N MET A 229 -17.96 1.03 -7.25
CA MET A 229 -17.14 0.76 -8.42
C MET A 229 -17.54 -0.53 -9.13
N ASP A 230 -17.78 -1.63 -8.39
CA ASP A 230 -18.26 -2.88 -8.95
C ASP A 230 -19.59 -2.72 -9.69
N ALA A 231 -20.52 -1.95 -9.12
CA ALA A 231 -21.78 -1.62 -9.77
C ALA A 231 -21.61 -0.79 -11.06
N HIS A 232 -20.59 0.06 -11.12
CA HIS A 232 -20.25 0.83 -12.32
C HIS A 232 -19.62 -0.05 -13.40
N LEU A 233 -18.72 -0.97 -13.03
CA LEU A 233 -18.08 -1.91 -13.96
C LEU A 233 -19.07 -2.96 -14.50
N HIS A 234 -20.07 -3.31 -13.71
CA HIS A 234 -21.04 -4.36 -14.01
C HIS A 234 -22.47 -3.85 -13.81
N PRO A 235 -22.96 -2.90 -14.64
CA PRO A 235 -24.31 -2.42 -14.52
C PRO A 235 -25.29 -3.59 -14.68
N ARG A 236 -26.19 -3.75 -13.70
CA ARG A 236 -27.27 -4.73 -13.85
C ARG A 236 -28.11 -4.31 -15.06
N SER A 237 -28.30 -5.21 -16.01
CA SER A 237 -29.30 -4.98 -17.06
C SER A 237 -30.62 -4.65 -16.38
N PRO A 238 -31.32 -3.57 -16.78
CA PRO A 238 -32.66 -3.36 -16.30
C PRO A 238 -33.45 -4.64 -16.61
N LEU A 239 -34.06 -5.21 -15.59
CA LEU A 239 -34.97 -6.36 -15.75
C LEU A 239 -36.02 -5.96 -16.79
N GLY A 240 -35.97 -6.64 -17.94
CA GLY A 240 -37.04 -6.55 -18.96
C GLY A 240 -38.35 -7.13 -18.46
#